data_652e59100c374cca59f9b2a90f636b15
#
_entry.id   652e59100c374cca59f9b2a90f636b15
#
_cell.length_a   1.000
_cell.length_b   1.000
_cell.length_c   1.000
_cell.angle_alpha   90.00
_cell.angle_beta   90.00
_cell.angle_gamma   90.00
#
_symmetry.space_group_name_H-M   'P 1'
#
loop_
_entity.id
_entity.type
_entity.pdbx_description
1 polymer ?
#
loop_
_entity_poly.entity_id
_entity_poly.type
_entity_poly.pdbx_seq_one_letter_code
_entity_poly.pdbx_strand_id
1 'polypeptide(L)'
;MLFIKIADDTIFPAFPDFEKVELKVAEIKAVGKVEKADKLLKFKLDAGDDGERQIVSGIAKWYPDFEKLVGKKVIIVANLKPIKLRGELSQGMILSSEKANGDIQVVTVDPSLENGSSLA
;
A
#
# COMPACT_ATOMS: atom_id res chain seq x y z
N MET A 1 -0.11 8.93 2.66
CA MET A 1 0.86 9.44 1.69
C MET A 1 1.78 10.44 2.36
N LEU A 2 3.07 10.25 2.20
CA LEU A 2 4.05 11.20 2.70
C LEU A 2 4.23 12.29 1.66
N PHE A 3 3.89 13.52 2.03
CA PHE A 3 4.15 14.67 1.18
C PHE A 3 5.40 15.37 1.67
N ILE A 4 6.38 15.47 0.80
CA ILE A 4 7.46 16.43 1.01
C ILE A 4 7.09 17.61 0.13
N LYS A 5 6.64 18.66 0.78
CA LYS A 5 6.26 19.87 0.09
C LYS A 5 7.47 20.75 -0.01
N ILE A 6 7.92 21.00 -1.23
CA ILE A 6 9.05 21.89 -1.48
C ILE A 6 8.51 23.23 -1.94
N ALA A 7 8.58 24.23 -1.08
CA ALA A 7 8.21 25.61 -1.33
C ALA A 7 9.08 26.47 -0.45
N ASP A 8 8.90 27.79 -0.48
CA ASP A 8 9.64 28.69 0.43
C ASP A 8 9.41 28.32 1.89
N ASP A 9 8.25 27.70 2.15
CA ASP A 9 7.86 27.19 3.44
C ASP A 9 8.08 25.66 3.52
N THR A 10 9.16 25.16 2.95
CA THR A 10 9.46 23.73 2.89
C THR A 10 9.39 23.10 4.26
N ILE A 11 8.55 22.03 4.35
CA ILE A 11 8.44 21.24 5.56
C ILE A 11 9.32 20.02 5.42
N PHE A 12 10.34 19.94 6.24
CA PHE A 12 11.15 18.74 6.35
C PHE A 12 10.71 18.00 7.61
N PRO A 13 10.10 16.81 7.47
CA PRO A 13 9.79 16.02 8.65
C PRO A 13 11.09 15.73 9.40
N ALA A 14 11.07 15.90 10.72
CA ALA A 14 12.20 15.50 11.53
C ALA A 14 12.31 13.97 11.51
N PHE A 15 13.53 13.44 11.66
CA PHE A 15 13.77 12.01 11.68
C PHE A 15 12.86 11.27 12.67
N PRO A 16 12.62 11.78 13.90
CA PRO A 16 11.68 11.13 14.83
C PRO A 16 10.27 10.99 14.29
N ASP A 17 9.82 11.89 13.42
CA ASP A 17 8.49 11.78 12.81
C ASP A 17 8.46 10.65 11.80
N PHE A 18 9.51 10.49 11.02
CA PHE A 18 9.62 9.39 10.07
C PHE A 18 9.73 8.04 10.78
N GLU A 19 10.43 7.99 11.92
CA GLU A 19 10.58 6.76 12.70
C GLU A 19 9.25 6.20 13.18
N LYS A 20 8.22 7.03 13.28
CA LYS A 20 6.88 6.59 13.67
C LYS A 20 6.19 5.79 12.56
N VAL A 21 6.63 5.95 11.32
CA VAL A 21 6.06 5.25 10.16
C VAL A 21 6.77 3.91 10.00
N GLU A 22 5.98 2.84 9.98
CA GLU A 22 6.51 1.49 9.85
C GLU A 22 6.25 0.98 8.43
N LEU A 23 7.32 0.87 7.63
CA LEU A 23 7.25 0.35 6.27
C LEU A 23 7.69 -1.10 6.27
N LYS A 24 6.92 -1.96 5.60
CA LYS A 24 7.21 -3.38 5.50
C LYS A 24 7.03 -3.89 4.08
N VAL A 25 7.77 -4.94 3.76
CA VAL A 25 7.53 -5.71 2.54
C VAL A 25 6.35 -6.65 2.79
N ALA A 26 5.43 -6.72 1.84
CA ALA A 26 4.30 -7.63 1.91
C ALA A 26 4.07 -8.29 0.56
N GLU A 27 3.69 -9.56 0.60
CA GLU A 27 3.35 -10.29 -0.62
C GLU A 27 1.84 -10.28 -0.81
N ILE A 28 1.40 -9.97 -2.03
CA ILE A 28 -0.02 -10.00 -2.37
C ILE A 28 -0.44 -11.45 -2.58
N LYS A 29 -1.34 -11.94 -1.73
CA LYS A 29 -1.82 -13.32 -1.77
C LYS A 29 -3.14 -13.44 -2.53
N ALA A 30 -3.96 -12.40 -2.50
CA ALA A 30 -5.22 -12.35 -3.23
C ALA A 30 -5.63 -10.91 -3.48
N VAL A 31 -6.34 -10.68 -4.57
CA VAL A 31 -6.92 -9.37 -4.91
C VAL A 31 -8.34 -9.60 -5.40
N GLY A 32 -9.24 -8.72 -5.00
CA GLY A 32 -10.62 -8.79 -5.47
C GLY A 32 -11.27 -7.42 -5.51
N LYS A 33 -12.41 -7.35 -6.17
CA LYS A 33 -13.23 -6.15 -6.19
C LYS A 33 -14.00 -6.01 -4.88
N VAL A 34 -14.33 -4.76 -4.56
CA VAL A 34 -15.21 -4.45 -3.43
C VAL A 34 -16.61 -4.21 -3.99
N GLU A 35 -17.59 -4.92 -3.46
CA GLU A 35 -18.97 -4.80 -3.92
C GLU A 35 -19.47 -3.37 -3.77
N LYS A 36 -20.11 -2.85 -4.83
CA LYS A 36 -20.67 -1.49 -4.89
C LYS A 36 -19.63 -0.38 -4.72
N ALA A 37 -18.35 -0.68 -5.00
CA ALA A 37 -17.27 0.28 -4.90
C ALA A 37 -16.28 0.08 -6.06
N ASP A 38 -16.66 0.57 -7.23
CA ASP A 38 -15.92 0.33 -8.48
C ASP A 38 -14.47 0.80 -8.48
N LYS A 39 -14.15 1.76 -7.62
CA LYS A 39 -12.80 2.32 -7.53
C LYS A 39 -11.88 1.53 -6.61
N LEU A 40 -12.41 0.60 -5.83
CA LEU A 40 -11.66 -0.07 -4.78
C LEU A 40 -11.27 -1.48 -5.17
N LEU A 41 -10.04 -1.85 -4.80
CA LEU A 41 -9.56 -3.23 -4.79
C LEU A 41 -9.26 -3.62 -3.35
N LYS A 42 -9.56 -4.87 -3.02
CA LYS A 42 -9.28 -5.44 -1.71
C LYS A 42 -8.14 -6.43 -1.83
N PHE A 43 -7.09 -6.21 -1.06
CA PHE A 43 -5.89 -7.02 -1.07
C PHE A 43 -5.79 -7.85 0.20
N LYS A 44 -5.42 -9.10 0.05
CA LYS A 44 -4.98 -9.95 1.16
C LYS A 44 -3.48 -10.10 1.04
N LEU A 45 -2.76 -9.75 2.08
CA LEU A 45 -1.29 -9.68 2.04
C LEU A 45 -0.67 -10.46 3.20
N ASP A 46 0.48 -11.07 2.90
CA ASP A 46 1.36 -11.62 3.91
C ASP A 46 2.45 -10.60 4.20
N ALA A 47 2.38 -9.98 5.36
CA ALA A 47 3.33 -8.99 5.84
C ALA A 47 4.15 -9.51 7.03
N GLY A 48 4.22 -10.84 7.19
CA GLY A 48 4.92 -11.45 8.31
C GLY A 48 4.11 -11.45 9.61
N ASP A 49 2.86 -11.01 9.57
CA ASP A 49 1.96 -11.03 10.73
C ASP A 49 1.41 -12.44 10.96
N ASP A 50 0.80 -12.66 12.12
CA ASP A 50 0.00 -13.85 12.37
C ASP A 50 -1.31 -13.72 11.60
N GLY A 51 -1.38 -14.36 10.45
CA GLY A 51 -2.53 -14.29 9.56
C GLY A 51 -2.38 -13.24 8.47
N GLU A 52 -3.37 -13.16 7.61
CA GLU A 52 -3.36 -12.25 6.48
C GLU A 52 -3.80 -10.86 6.89
N ARG A 53 -3.12 -9.86 6.32
CA ARG A 53 -3.51 -8.47 6.46
C ARG A 53 -4.37 -8.07 5.28
N GLN A 54 -5.41 -7.29 5.52
CA GLN A 54 -6.26 -6.77 4.46
C GLN A 54 -6.01 -5.28 4.26
N ILE A 55 -5.84 -4.88 3.01
CA ILE A 55 -5.71 -3.47 2.64
C ILE A 55 -6.65 -3.20 1.48
N VAL A 56 -7.34 -2.08 1.55
CA VAL A 56 -8.25 -1.61 0.49
C VAL A 56 -7.63 -0.37 -0.14
N SER A 57 -7.57 -0.35 -1.47
CA SER A 57 -6.92 0.73 -2.21
C SER A 57 -7.77 1.19 -3.39
N GLY A 58 -7.80 2.50 -3.63
CA GLY A 58 -8.59 3.11 -4.70
C GLY A 58 -7.93 3.07 -6.07
N ILE A 59 -7.37 1.95 -6.46
CA ILE A 59 -6.59 1.82 -7.69
C ILE A 59 -7.23 0.93 -8.76
N ALA A 60 -8.47 0.52 -8.58
CA ALA A 60 -9.13 -0.42 -9.49
C ALA A 60 -9.15 0.07 -10.95
N LYS A 61 -9.26 1.37 -11.16
CA LYS A 61 -9.28 1.98 -12.49
C LYS A 61 -8.05 1.59 -13.32
N TRP A 62 -6.88 1.53 -12.66
CA TRP A 62 -5.61 1.25 -13.34
C TRP A 62 -5.25 -0.23 -13.39
N TYR A 63 -6.04 -1.07 -12.76
CA TYR A 63 -5.79 -2.51 -12.69
C TYR A 63 -7.04 -3.31 -13.05
N PRO A 64 -7.53 -3.19 -14.31
CA PRO A 64 -8.64 -4.05 -14.75
C PRO A 64 -8.25 -5.53 -14.74
N ASP A 65 -6.95 -5.80 -14.84
CA ASP A 65 -6.34 -7.13 -14.81
C ASP A 65 -5.65 -7.37 -13.45
N PHE A 66 -6.35 -7.04 -12.37
CA PHE A 66 -5.77 -7.04 -11.00
C PHE A 66 -5.21 -8.39 -10.57
N GLU A 67 -5.65 -9.49 -11.16
CA GLU A 67 -5.12 -10.83 -10.85
C GLU A 67 -3.61 -10.92 -11.10
N LYS A 68 -3.06 -10.10 -11.99
CA LYS A 68 -1.62 -10.04 -12.25
C LYS A 68 -0.81 -9.59 -11.05
N LEU A 69 -1.45 -8.93 -10.09
CA LEU A 69 -0.78 -8.46 -8.88
C LEU A 69 -0.52 -9.57 -7.88
N VAL A 70 -1.23 -10.69 -7.98
CA VAL A 70 -1.05 -11.80 -7.05
C VAL A 70 0.38 -12.36 -7.17
N GLY A 71 1.02 -12.55 -6.03
CA GLY A 71 2.39 -13.03 -5.96
C GLY A 71 3.45 -11.93 -5.97
N LYS A 72 3.08 -10.71 -6.30
CA LYS A 72 4.02 -9.59 -6.28
C LYS A 72 4.27 -9.12 -4.85
N LYS A 73 5.48 -8.64 -4.61
CA LYS A 73 5.84 -8.04 -3.33
C LYS A 73 5.85 -6.54 -3.45
N VAL A 74 5.25 -5.89 -2.46
CA VAL A 74 5.01 -4.45 -2.42
C VAL A 74 5.48 -3.89 -1.10
N ILE A 75 5.43 -2.57 -0.97
CA ILE A 75 5.74 -1.87 0.29
C ILE A 75 4.42 -1.39 0.87
N ILE A 76 4.22 -1.65 2.16
CA ILE A 76 3.04 -1.17 2.86
C ILE A 76 3.44 -0.26 4.02
N VAL A 77 2.57 0.69 4.35
CA VAL A 77 2.61 1.40 5.62
C VAL A 77 1.82 0.53 6.60
N ALA A 78 2.53 -0.08 7.55
CA ALA A 78 1.99 -1.17 8.35
C ALA A 78 1.30 -0.72 9.63
N ASN A 79 1.62 0.46 10.13
CA ASN A 79 1.14 0.92 11.44
C ASN A 79 0.17 2.09 11.38
N LEU A 80 -0.52 2.24 10.25
CA LEU A 80 -1.63 3.19 10.19
C LEU A 80 -2.82 2.67 10.97
N LYS A 81 -3.58 3.59 11.55
CA LYS A 81 -4.82 3.25 12.22
C LYS A 81 -5.76 2.58 11.21
N PRO A 82 -6.29 1.39 11.51
CA PRO A 82 -7.23 0.74 10.59
C PRO A 82 -8.46 1.59 10.35
N ILE A 83 -8.95 1.59 9.11
CA ILE A 83 -10.17 2.29 8.72
C ILE A 83 -11.08 1.35 7.93
N LYS A 84 -12.37 1.66 7.89
CA LYS A 84 -13.31 0.94 7.04
C LYS A 84 -13.62 1.76 5.80
N LEU A 85 -13.52 1.13 4.64
CA LEU A 85 -13.87 1.70 3.35
C LEU A 85 -14.94 0.83 2.72
N ARG A 86 -16.13 1.38 2.55
CA ARG A 86 -17.29 0.64 2.02
C ARG A 86 -17.53 -0.67 2.75
N GLY A 87 -17.39 -0.67 4.09
CA GLY A 87 -17.61 -1.84 4.92
C GLY A 87 -16.44 -2.80 5.03
N GLU A 88 -15.38 -2.56 4.28
CA GLU A 88 -14.17 -3.39 4.29
C GLU A 88 -13.09 -2.76 5.16
N LEU A 89 -12.53 -3.54 6.07
CA LEU A 89 -11.44 -3.07 6.93
C LEU A 89 -10.14 -2.96 6.15
N SER A 90 -9.50 -1.79 6.23
CA SER A 90 -8.17 -1.58 5.65
C SER A 90 -7.14 -1.40 6.76
N GLN A 91 -6.13 -2.27 6.76
CA GLN A 91 -5.11 -2.32 7.82
C GLN A 91 -3.76 -1.86 7.30
N GLY A 92 -3.74 -0.68 6.70
CA GLY A 92 -2.53 -0.10 6.16
C GLY A 92 -2.74 0.52 4.79
N MET A 93 -1.64 0.79 4.11
CA MET A 93 -1.66 1.39 2.79
C MET A 93 -0.55 0.78 1.92
N ILE A 94 -0.87 0.48 0.67
CA ILE A 94 0.13 0.04 -0.32
C ILE A 94 0.70 1.29 -0.98
N LEU A 95 2.02 1.37 -1.09
CA LEU A 95 2.67 2.49 -1.75
C LEU A 95 2.52 2.37 -3.27
N SER A 96 2.17 3.48 -3.88
CA SER A 96 2.02 3.58 -5.34
C SER A 96 2.70 4.85 -5.83
N SER A 97 3.06 4.85 -7.11
CA SER A 97 3.65 6.01 -7.75
C SER A 97 2.72 6.51 -8.85
N GLU A 98 2.69 7.82 -9.04
CA GLU A 98 1.93 8.44 -10.12
C GLU A 98 2.88 8.72 -11.28
N LYS A 99 2.53 8.20 -12.45
CA LYS A 99 3.29 8.48 -13.68
C LYS A 99 3.00 9.88 -14.20
N ALA A 100 3.84 10.37 -15.09
CA ALA A 100 3.70 11.70 -15.67
C ALA A 100 2.33 11.92 -16.33
N ASN A 101 1.71 10.86 -16.85
CA ASN A 101 0.39 10.92 -17.47
C ASN A 101 -0.77 10.79 -16.48
N GLY A 102 -0.47 10.71 -15.19
CA GLY A 102 -1.48 10.58 -14.13
C GLY A 102 -1.85 9.15 -13.76
N ASP A 103 -1.34 8.16 -14.47
CA ASP A 103 -1.63 6.75 -14.15
C ASP A 103 -0.94 6.35 -12.85
N ILE A 104 -1.65 5.55 -12.05
CA ILE A 104 -1.11 5.04 -10.80
C ILE A 104 -0.51 3.66 -11.02
N GLN A 105 0.66 3.45 -10.46
CA GLN A 105 1.32 2.15 -10.49
C GLN A 105 1.79 1.75 -9.10
N VAL A 106 1.46 0.55 -8.69
CA VAL A 106 1.94 -0.03 -7.44
C VAL A 106 3.45 -0.20 -7.52
N VAL A 107 4.16 0.21 -6.47
CA VAL A 107 5.60 0.02 -6.38
C VAL A 107 5.89 -1.40 -5.95
N THR A 108 6.59 -2.15 -6.79
CA THR A 108 7.00 -3.52 -6.46
C THR A 108 8.46 -3.55 -6.03
N VAL A 109 8.83 -4.57 -5.28
CA VAL A 109 10.19 -4.75 -4.80
C VAL A 109 10.73 -6.09 -5.25
N ASP A 110 12.03 -6.28 -5.08
CA ASP A 110 12.69 -7.52 -5.43
C ASP A 110 12.05 -8.69 -4.68
N PRO A 111 11.68 -9.78 -5.39
CA PRO A 111 11.01 -10.90 -4.75
C PRO A 111 11.88 -11.67 -3.76
N SER A 112 13.20 -11.43 -3.73
CA SER A 112 14.08 -12.05 -2.73
C SER A 112 13.92 -11.44 -1.34
N LEU A 113 13.28 -10.27 -1.23
CA LEU A 113 13.02 -9.65 0.07
C LEU A 113 11.96 -10.45 0.82
N GLU A 114 12.20 -10.69 2.10
CA GLU A 114 11.28 -11.48 2.91
C GLU A 114 10.02 -10.71 3.28
N ASN A 115 8.90 -11.42 3.33
CA ASN A 115 7.64 -10.84 3.79
C ASN A 115 7.79 -10.38 5.24
N GLY A 116 7.35 -9.15 5.51
CA GLY A 116 7.47 -8.56 6.83
C GLY A 116 8.79 -7.87 7.11
N SER A 117 9.75 -7.91 6.18
CA SER A 117 11.01 -7.20 6.41
C SER A 117 10.77 -5.69 6.41
N SER A 118 11.48 -5.00 7.32
CA SER A 118 11.34 -3.56 7.50
C SER A 118 12.15 -2.79 6.47
N LEU A 119 11.63 -1.64 6.08
CA LEU A 119 12.36 -0.66 5.29
C LEU A 119 12.78 0.49 6.19
N ALA A 120 13.96 0.99 5.94
CA ALA A 120 14.52 2.10 6.71
C ALA A 120 14.90 3.26 5.78
#